data_2c9ef1e5f3bcdbc46feb540796afa481
#
_entry.id   2c9ef1e5f3bcdbc46feb540796afa481
#
_cell.length_a   1.000
_cell.length_b   1.000
_cell.length_c   1.000
_cell.angle_alpha   90.00
_cell.angle_beta   90.00
_cell.angle_gamma   90.00
#
_symmetry.space_group_name_H-M   'P 1'
#
loop_
_entity.id
_entity.type
_entity.pdbx_description
1 polymer ?
#
loop_
_entity_poly.entity_id
_entity_poly.type
_entity_poly.pdbx_seq_one_letter_code
_entity_poly.pdbx_strand_id
1 'polypeptide(L)'
;MYWKWLANHRPAAPFPGTVAYWEQRYAAGGDSGVGSYDFFAEFKAEVLNAFVREHGVQSVVEFGCGDGNQLGLARYPRYLGFDVSAAALARCRERFRGDETKSFRNVADYAGEMAELALSLDVVYHLVEDEVFERYMRQLFRAAEHHVIVYASDTADNRGFEGTHVRHRKFTRWIEVNEPRWQLVRQVPNRYPYRGDYRTGSFADFFVYGRR
;
A
#
# COMPACT_ATOMS: atom_id res chain seq x y z
N MET A 1 31.74 -23.05 22.99
CA MET A 1 31.51 -21.60 22.98
C MET A 1 31.58 -21.00 21.57
N TYR A 2 32.47 -21.45 20.69
CA TYR A 2 32.66 -20.95 19.31
C TYR A 2 31.42 -21.12 18.39
N TRP A 3 30.70 -22.24 18.47
CA TRP A 3 29.49 -22.50 17.64
C TRP A 3 28.28 -21.65 17.99
N LYS A 4 28.14 -21.19 19.26
CA LYS A 4 27.08 -20.24 19.64
C LYS A 4 27.34 -18.81 19.11
N TRP A 5 28.63 -18.46 18.96
CA TRP A 5 29.01 -17.15 18.40
C TRP A 5 28.74 -17.08 16.90
N LEU A 6 29.02 -18.17 16.14
CA LEU A 6 28.73 -18.26 14.70
C LEU A 6 27.22 -18.24 14.37
N ALA A 7 26.39 -18.79 15.26
CA ALA A 7 24.92 -18.75 15.07
C ALA A 7 24.32 -17.35 15.22
N ASN A 8 24.97 -16.49 16.03
CA ASN A 8 24.51 -15.11 16.23
C ASN A 8 25.08 -14.09 15.22
N HIS A 9 25.99 -14.51 14.33
CA HIS A 9 26.66 -13.65 13.35
C HIS A 9 26.42 -14.13 11.91
N ARG A 10 25.34 -14.87 11.66
CA ARG A 10 24.92 -15.08 10.28
C ARG A 10 24.51 -13.71 9.71
N PRO A 11 25.12 -13.28 8.60
CA PRO A 11 24.65 -12.08 7.90
C PRO A 11 23.16 -12.28 7.62
N ALA A 12 22.38 -11.24 7.84
CA ALA A 12 20.95 -11.28 7.50
C ALA A 12 20.82 -11.75 6.04
N ALA A 13 19.90 -12.66 5.80
CA ALA A 13 19.65 -13.11 4.43
C ALA A 13 19.37 -11.89 3.55
N PRO A 14 19.92 -11.83 2.32
CA PRO A 14 19.66 -10.72 1.44
C PRO A 14 18.15 -10.59 1.20
N PHE A 15 17.68 -9.36 0.97
CA PHE A 15 16.28 -9.11 0.67
C PHE A 15 15.84 -9.94 -0.55
N PRO A 16 14.79 -10.77 -0.42
CA PRO A 16 14.43 -11.76 -1.44
C PRO A 16 13.69 -11.15 -2.65
N GLY A 17 13.46 -9.85 -2.65
CA GLY A 17 12.60 -9.14 -3.57
C GLY A 17 11.20 -8.90 -3.01
N THR A 18 10.55 -7.82 -3.50
CA THR A 18 9.26 -7.33 -2.98
C THR A 18 8.19 -8.41 -2.94
N VAL A 19 7.96 -9.11 -4.06
CA VAL A 19 6.91 -10.14 -4.16
C VAL A 19 7.18 -11.29 -3.20
N ALA A 20 8.40 -11.84 -3.23
CA ALA A 20 8.79 -12.98 -2.39
C ALA A 20 8.74 -12.63 -0.90
N TYR A 21 9.12 -11.42 -0.53
CA TYR A 21 9.06 -10.95 0.86
C TYR A 21 7.61 -10.98 1.40
N TRP A 22 6.66 -10.40 0.68
CA TRP A 22 5.27 -10.34 1.12
C TRP A 22 4.58 -11.69 1.12
N GLU A 23 4.84 -12.53 0.10
CA GLU A 23 4.37 -13.92 0.08
C GLU A 23 4.85 -14.69 1.32
N GLN A 24 6.15 -14.65 1.60
CA GLN A 24 6.73 -15.35 2.74
C GLN A 24 6.20 -14.82 4.08
N ARG A 25 6.06 -13.49 4.21
CA ARG A 25 5.55 -12.86 5.43
C ARG A 25 4.15 -13.35 5.78
N TYR A 26 3.22 -13.30 4.83
CA TYR A 26 1.85 -13.74 5.05
C TYR A 26 1.73 -15.28 5.20
N ALA A 27 2.50 -16.05 4.45
CA ALA A 27 2.55 -17.50 4.57
C ALA A 27 3.09 -17.94 5.95
N ALA A 28 4.01 -17.18 6.53
CA ALA A 28 4.54 -17.41 7.89
C ALA A 28 3.59 -16.93 9.01
N GLY A 29 2.38 -16.46 8.70
CA GLY A 29 1.42 -15.97 9.70
C GLY A 29 1.57 -14.48 10.05
N GLY A 30 2.46 -13.73 9.40
CA GLY A 30 2.58 -12.28 9.54
C GLY A 30 1.34 -11.53 9.02
N ASP A 31 1.32 -10.22 9.18
CA ASP A 31 0.20 -9.32 8.86
C ASP A 31 0.66 -8.16 7.96
N SER A 32 -0.27 -7.23 7.66
CA SER A 32 -0.03 -6.02 6.86
C SER A 32 0.88 -4.99 7.55
N GLY A 33 1.33 -5.24 8.77
CA GLY A 33 2.17 -4.33 9.56
C GLY A 33 1.37 -3.28 10.33
N VAL A 34 2.06 -2.65 11.29
CA VAL A 34 1.48 -1.71 12.26
C VAL A 34 0.68 -0.57 11.59
N GLY A 35 1.07 -0.12 10.43
CA GLY A 35 0.37 0.94 9.69
C GLY A 35 -1.08 0.59 9.35
N SER A 36 -1.42 -0.70 9.24
CA SER A 36 -2.76 -1.18 8.87
C SER A 36 -3.65 -1.53 10.07
N TYR A 37 -3.22 -1.19 11.29
CA TYR A 37 -3.92 -1.52 12.54
C TYR A 37 -4.11 -0.30 13.42
N ASP A 38 -4.96 -0.46 14.43
CA ASP A 38 -5.22 0.50 15.51
C ASP A 38 -5.44 1.93 15.01
N PHE A 39 -4.91 2.91 15.70
CA PHE A 39 -5.11 4.33 15.41
C PHE A 39 -4.59 4.78 14.02
N PHE A 40 -3.61 4.08 13.42
CA PHE A 40 -3.19 4.35 12.05
C PHE A 40 -4.27 3.93 11.04
N ALA A 41 -4.88 2.76 11.27
CA ALA A 41 -5.98 2.29 10.43
C ALA A 41 -7.21 3.19 10.57
N GLU A 42 -7.53 3.63 11.79
CA GLU A 42 -8.63 4.56 12.09
C GLU A 42 -8.43 5.90 11.37
N PHE A 43 -7.23 6.50 11.47
CA PHE A 43 -6.90 7.74 10.78
C PHE A 43 -7.05 7.60 9.25
N LYS A 44 -6.55 6.51 8.67
CA LYS A 44 -6.71 6.27 7.23
C LYS A 44 -8.18 6.10 6.86
N ALA A 45 -8.95 5.35 7.64
CA ALA A 45 -10.37 5.17 7.40
C ALA A 45 -11.17 6.49 7.49
N GLU A 46 -10.84 7.36 8.44
CA GLU A 46 -11.46 8.67 8.56
C GLU A 46 -11.27 9.51 7.28
N VAL A 47 -10.02 9.62 6.80
CA VAL A 47 -9.69 10.41 5.61
C VAL A 47 -10.34 9.82 4.36
N LEU A 48 -10.24 8.51 4.16
CA LEU A 48 -10.74 7.83 2.97
C LEU A 48 -12.26 7.78 2.92
N ASN A 49 -12.93 7.49 4.04
CA ASN A 49 -14.39 7.50 4.12
C ASN A 49 -14.98 8.89 3.91
N ALA A 50 -14.30 9.94 4.42
CA ALA A 50 -14.68 11.32 4.14
C ALA A 50 -14.57 11.62 2.64
N PHE A 51 -13.43 11.26 2.02
CA PHE A 51 -13.22 11.47 0.59
C PHE A 51 -14.29 10.76 -0.27
N VAL A 52 -14.53 9.47 0.00
CA VAL A 52 -15.55 8.68 -0.73
C VAL A 52 -16.93 9.33 -0.65
N ARG A 53 -17.32 9.79 0.53
CA ARG A 53 -18.59 10.49 0.75
C ARG A 53 -18.64 11.85 0.06
N GLU A 54 -17.59 12.67 0.19
CA GLU A 54 -17.51 14.04 -0.36
C GLU A 54 -17.56 14.03 -1.89
N HIS A 55 -16.94 13.02 -2.52
CA HIS A 55 -16.88 12.90 -3.98
C HIS A 55 -17.90 11.93 -4.57
N GLY A 56 -18.77 11.32 -3.75
CA GLY A 56 -19.80 10.39 -4.21
C GLY A 56 -19.27 9.13 -4.88
N VAL A 57 -18.05 8.70 -4.53
CA VAL A 57 -17.36 7.56 -5.15
C VAL A 57 -18.16 6.27 -5.01
N GLN A 58 -18.42 5.59 -6.13
CA GLN A 58 -19.21 4.35 -6.18
C GLN A 58 -18.34 3.10 -6.35
N SER A 59 -17.12 3.22 -6.85
CA SER A 59 -16.22 2.09 -7.07
C SER A 59 -14.78 2.42 -6.68
N VAL A 60 -14.14 1.47 -6.02
CA VAL A 60 -12.76 1.57 -5.53
C VAL A 60 -11.95 0.36 -5.97
N VAL A 61 -10.76 0.58 -6.50
CA VAL A 61 -9.74 -0.44 -6.72
C VAL A 61 -8.53 -0.14 -5.85
N GLU A 62 -7.98 -1.14 -5.19
CA GLU A 62 -6.80 -0.99 -4.33
C GLU A 62 -5.71 -1.98 -4.73
N PHE A 63 -4.50 -1.50 -4.88
CA PHE A 63 -3.31 -2.31 -5.11
C PHE A 63 -2.50 -2.43 -3.83
N GLY A 64 -2.33 -3.69 -3.34
CA GLY A 64 -1.75 -3.99 -2.04
C GLY A 64 -2.77 -3.96 -0.91
N CYS A 65 -3.91 -4.65 -1.09
CA CYS A 65 -4.99 -4.68 -0.09
C CYS A 65 -4.63 -5.44 1.20
N GLY A 66 -3.53 -6.16 1.21
CA GLY A 66 -3.02 -6.91 2.36
C GLY A 66 -4.03 -7.94 2.89
N ASP A 67 -4.13 -8.05 4.21
CA ASP A 67 -5.04 -8.97 4.91
C ASP A 67 -6.46 -8.44 5.11
N GLY A 68 -6.76 -7.26 4.55
CA GLY A 68 -8.08 -6.62 4.62
C GLY A 68 -8.40 -5.98 5.96
N ASN A 69 -7.44 -5.84 6.89
CA ASN A 69 -7.74 -5.20 8.18
C ASN A 69 -8.14 -3.74 8.00
N GLN A 70 -7.40 -2.99 7.20
CA GLN A 70 -7.72 -1.59 6.84
C GLN A 70 -9.09 -1.48 6.15
N LEU A 71 -9.39 -2.40 5.22
CA LEU A 71 -10.67 -2.45 4.51
C LEU A 71 -11.86 -2.67 5.44
N GLY A 72 -11.66 -3.35 6.58
CA GLY A 72 -12.70 -3.56 7.58
C GLY A 72 -13.29 -2.27 8.18
N LEU A 73 -12.56 -1.16 8.09
CA LEU A 73 -12.99 0.17 8.54
C LEU A 73 -13.52 1.05 7.39
N ALA A 74 -13.42 0.57 6.14
CA ALA A 74 -13.79 1.32 4.96
C ALA A 74 -15.31 1.24 4.66
N ARG A 75 -15.83 2.29 4.06
CA ARG A 75 -17.23 2.41 3.63
C ARG A 75 -17.30 2.60 2.12
N TYR A 76 -16.75 1.63 1.38
CA TYR A 76 -16.74 1.66 -0.08
C TYR A 76 -17.95 0.93 -0.64
N PRO A 77 -18.74 1.55 -1.56
CA PRO A 77 -19.92 0.89 -2.14
C PRO A 77 -19.58 -0.38 -2.92
N ARG A 78 -18.55 -0.34 -3.77
CA ARG A 78 -17.96 -1.48 -4.46
C ARG A 78 -16.45 -1.43 -4.36
N TYR A 79 -15.83 -2.59 -4.17
CA TYR A 79 -14.39 -2.68 -3.96
C TYR A 79 -13.76 -3.87 -4.65
N LEU A 80 -12.63 -3.64 -5.29
CA LEU A 80 -11.75 -4.66 -5.87
C LEU A 80 -10.34 -4.49 -5.30
N GLY A 81 -9.89 -5.45 -4.49
CA GLY A 81 -8.54 -5.48 -3.94
C GLY A 81 -7.61 -6.40 -4.73
N PHE A 82 -6.41 -5.89 -5.02
CA PHE A 82 -5.32 -6.68 -5.56
C PHE A 82 -4.18 -6.79 -4.55
N ASP A 83 -3.57 -7.98 -4.44
CA ASP A 83 -2.35 -8.21 -3.68
C ASP A 83 -1.47 -9.26 -4.38
N VAL A 84 -0.17 -9.28 -4.07
CA VAL A 84 0.75 -10.30 -4.57
C VAL A 84 0.60 -11.61 -3.81
N SER A 85 0.18 -11.54 -2.53
CA SER A 85 0.14 -12.69 -1.63
C SER A 85 -1.19 -13.44 -1.68
N ALA A 86 -1.12 -14.71 -2.10
CA ALA A 86 -2.27 -15.61 -2.06
C ALA A 86 -2.81 -15.81 -0.62
N ALA A 87 -1.91 -15.83 0.38
CA ALA A 87 -2.29 -15.96 1.79
C ALA A 87 -3.03 -14.73 2.31
N ALA A 88 -2.60 -13.51 1.94
CA ALA A 88 -3.31 -12.27 2.27
C ALA A 88 -4.70 -12.26 1.65
N LEU A 89 -4.81 -12.59 0.36
CA LEU A 89 -6.09 -12.66 -0.36
C LEU A 89 -7.04 -13.72 0.23
N ALA A 90 -6.52 -14.85 0.71
CA ALA A 90 -7.33 -15.85 1.40
C ALA A 90 -7.95 -15.29 2.69
N ARG A 91 -7.19 -14.50 3.47
CA ARG A 91 -7.69 -13.82 4.67
C ARG A 91 -8.76 -12.78 4.32
N CYS A 92 -8.57 -12.01 3.25
CA CYS A 92 -9.58 -11.08 2.76
C CYS A 92 -10.88 -11.79 2.42
N ARG A 93 -10.82 -12.87 1.62
CA ARG A 93 -12.02 -13.63 1.24
C ARG A 93 -12.75 -14.24 2.45
N GLU A 94 -11.98 -14.68 3.46
CA GLU A 94 -12.58 -15.18 4.71
C GLU A 94 -13.24 -14.05 5.53
N ARG A 95 -12.53 -12.92 5.70
CA ARG A 95 -13.01 -11.76 6.46
C ARG A 95 -14.28 -11.16 5.88
N PHE A 96 -14.39 -11.11 4.57
CA PHE A 96 -15.50 -10.51 3.83
C PHE A 96 -16.42 -11.56 3.19
N ARG A 97 -16.43 -12.78 3.73
CA ARG A 97 -17.31 -13.85 3.26
C ARG A 97 -18.76 -13.40 3.28
N GLY A 98 -19.44 -13.50 2.12
CA GLY A 98 -20.85 -13.10 1.99
C GLY A 98 -21.07 -11.62 1.69
N ASP A 99 -20.02 -10.80 1.62
CA ASP A 99 -20.11 -9.41 1.15
C ASP A 99 -19.82 -9.35 -0.36
N GLU A 100 -20.88 -9.40 -1.16
CA GLU A 100 -20.79 -9.39 -2.63
C GLU A 100 -20.28 -8.05 -3.20
N THR A 101 -20.18 -7.01 -2.39
CA THR A 101 -19.65 -5.71 -2.82
C THR A 101 -18.11 -5.70 -2.86
N LYS A 102 -17.48 -6.74 -2.33
CA LYS A 102 -16.02 -6.85 -2.23
C LYS A 102 -15.49 -8.06 -2.99
N SER A 103 -14.42 -7.86 -3.75
CA SER A 103 -13.72 -8.93 -4.46
C SER A 103 -12.20 -8.78 -4.34
N PHE A 104 -11.49 -9.91 -4.46
CA PHE A 104 -10.04 -9.98 -4.21
C PHE A 104 -9.37 -10.86 -5.25
N ARG A 105 -8.33 -10.35 -5.91
CA ARG A 105 -7.58 -11.05 -6.96
C ARG A 105 -6.08 -10.88 -6.78
N ASN A 106 -5.33 -11.83 -7.32
CA ASN A 106 -3.88 -11.65 -7.43
C ASN A 106 -3.57 -10.51 -8.41
N VAL A 107 -2.56 -9.69 -8.10
CA VAL A 107 -2.17 -8.58 -8.98
C VAL A 107 -1.66 -9.06 -10.34
N ALA A 108 -1.19 -10.31 -10.44
CA ALA A 108 -0.81 -10.94 -11.71
C ALA A 108 -2.02 -11.13 -12.65
N ASP A 109 -3.22 -11.20 -12.10
CA ASP A 109 -4.47 -11.36 -12.85
C ASP A 109 -5.11 -10.02 -13.24
N TYR A 110 -4.44 -8.88 -12.97
CA TYR A 110 -4.94 -7.57 -13.38
C TYR A 110 -4.99 -7.46 -14.90
N ALA A 111 -6.18 -7.29 -15.45
CA ALA A 111 -6.44 -7.25 -16.88
C ALA A 111 -6.85 -5.86 -17.40
N GLY A 112 -6.76 -4.82 -16.55
CA GLY A 112 -7.14 -3.44 -16.89
C GLY A 112 -8.46 -3.00 -16.27
N GLU A 113 -8.88 -3.64 -15.19
CA GLU A 113 -10.04 -3.23 -14.40
C GLU A 113 -9.88 -1.78 -13.93
N MET A 114 -10.96 -1.03 -14.01
CA MET A 114 -10.99 0.39 -13.64
C MET A 114 -12.04 0.64 -12.57
N ALA A 115 -11.81 1.70 -11.78
CA ALA A 115 -12.74 2.22 -10.80
C ALA A 115 -12.65 3.75 -10.72
N GLU A 116 -13.64 4.39 -10.16
CA GLU A 116 -13.65 5.85 -9.97
C GLU A 116 -12.48 6.32 -9.10
N LEU A 117 -12.09 5.50 -8.13
CA LEU A 117 -10.97 5.75 -7.22
C LEU A 117 -9.99 4.56 -7.20
N ALA A 118 -8.71 4.82 -7.47
CA ALA A 118 -7.64 3.86 -7.22
C ALA A 118 -6.85 4.22 -5.96
N LEU A 119 -6.54 3.20 -5.14
CA LEU A 119 -5.84 3.34 -3.87
C LEU A 119 -4.50 2.59 -3.85
N SER A 120 -3.53 3.21 -3.18
CA SER A 120 -2.26 2.61 -2.78
C SER A 120 -1.93 3.06 -1.37
N LEU A 121 -2.09 2.17 -0.39
CA LEU A 121 -1.96 2.49 1.03
C LEU A 121 -0.80 1.71 1.65
N ASP A 122 0.26 2.40 2.07
CA ASP A 122 1.47 1.81 2.65
C ASP A 122 2.22 0.82 1.71
N VAL A 123 2.13 0.99 0.38
CA VAL A 123 2.74 0.07 -0.60
C VAL A 123 3.96 0.65 -1.28
N VAL A 124 3.91 1.90 -1.73
CA VAL A 124 4.90 2.50 -2.64
C VAL A 124 6.34 2.36 -2.13
N TYR A 125 6.59 2.56 -0.86
CA TYR A 125 7.92 2.41 -0.26
C TYR A 125 8.32 0.95 0.01
N HIS A 126 7.45 -0.02 -0.26
CA HIS A 126 7.77 -1.44 -0.24
C HIS A 126 8.14 -2.00 -1.62
N LEU A 127 8.03 -1.20 -2.66
CA LEU A 127 8.41 -1.58 -4.02
C LEU A 127 9.91 -1.27 -4.21
N VAL A 128 10.77 -2.17 -3.75
CA VAL A 128 12.22 -1.94 -3.65
C VAL A 128 12.86 -1.87 -5.03
N GLU A 129 12.48 -2.74 -5.97
CA GLU A 129 12.99 -2.79 -7.33
C GLU A 129 12.36 -1.68 -8.20
N ASP A 130 13.16 -1.00 -9.01
CA ASP A 130 12.69 0.10 -9.85
C ASP A 130 11.65 -0.36 -10.88
N GLU A 131 11.86 -1.51 -11.50
CA GLU A 131 10.93 -2.08 -12.48
C GLU A 131 9.57 -2.47 -11.85
N VAL A 132 9.58 -2.97 -10.61
CA VAL A 132 8.35 -3.30 -9.86
C VAL A 132 7.61 -2.02 -9.53
N PHE A 133 8.32 -1.00 -9.03
CA PHE A 133 7.75 0.32 -8.74
C PHE A 133 7.13 0.96 -9.98
N GLU A 134 7.85 1.03 -11.10
CA GLU A 134 7.35 1.66 -12.32
C GLU A 134 6.11 0.96 -12.88
N ARG A 135 6.13 -0.37 -12.95
CA ARG A 135 4.97 -1.15 -13.39
C ARG A 135 3.76 -0.92 -12.50
N TYR A 136 3.97 -0.97 -11.18
CA TYR A 136 2.94 -0.74 -10.18
C TYR A 136 2.30 0.65 -10.34
N MET A 137 3.12 1.71 -10.41
CA MET A 137 2.63 3.07 -10.54
C MET A 137 1.81 3.26 -11.82
N ARG A 138 2.27 2.70 -12.96
CA ARG A 138 1.51 2.76 -14.21
C ARG A 138 0.17 2.01 -14.10
N GLN A 139 0.14 0.85 -13.44
CA GLN A 139 -1.10 0.11 -13.21
C GLN A 139 -2.07 0.91 -12.33
N LEU A 140 -1.59 1.48 -11.23
CA LEU A 140 -2.38 2.29 -10.30
C LEU A 140 -3.08 3.45 -11.01
N PHE A 141 -2.33 4.24 -11.78
CA PHE A 141 -2.89 5.39 -12.49
C PHE A 141 -3.78 5.01 -13.67
N ARG A 142 -3.51 3.87 -14.32
CA ARG A 142 -4.35 3.33 -15.39
C ARG A 142 -5.69 2.81 -14.88
N ALA A 143 -5.73 2.27 -13.67
CA ALA A 143 -6.93 1.71 -13.06
C ALA A 143 -7.91 2.77 -12.52
N ALA A 144 -7.52 4.05 -12.51
CA ALA A 144 -8.35 5.12 -12.01
C ALA A 144 -9.08 5.88 -13.11
N GLU A 145 -10.38 6.08 -12.95
CA GLU A 145 -11.19 6.92 -13.83
C GLU A 145 -11.10 8.39 -13.43
N HIS A 146 -11.21 8.71 -12.14
CA HIS A 146 -11.32 10.07 -11.63
C HIS A 146 -10.24 10.46 -10.62
N HIS A 147 -9.93 9.58 -9.67
CA HIS A 147 -9.03 9.90 -8.57
C HIS A 147 -8.03 8.78 -8.27
N VAL A 148 -6.82 9.17 -7.86
CA VAL A 148 -5.84 8.27 -7.26
C VAL A 148 -5.47 8.82 -5.89
N ILE A 149 -5.47 7.98 -4.87
CA ILE A 149 -4.95 8.31 -3.55
C ILE A 149 -3.77 7.41 -3.23
N VAL A 150 -2.63 8.03 -2.97
CA VAL A 150 -1.43 7.36 -2.48
C VAL A 150 -1.18 7.77 -1.03
N TYR A 151 -1.07 6.80 -0.14
CA TYR A 151 -0.60 7.02 1.22
C TYR A 151 0.78 6.40 1.36
N ALA A 152 1.81 7.24 1.33
CA ALA A 152 3.21 6.83 1.34
C ALA A 152 4.12 7.98 1.77
N SER A 153 5.39 7.65 2.04
CA SER A 153 6.46 8.65 2.17
C SER A 153 6.84 9.21 0.81
N ASP A 154 7.15 10.51 0.75
CA ASP A 154 7.63 11.19 -0.45
C ASP A 154 9.01 11.81 -0.24
N THR A 155 10.02 10.96 -0.05
CA THR A 155 11.42 11.34 0.17
C THR A 155 12.37 10.40 -0.56
N ALA A 156 13.56 10.83 -0.88
CA ALA A 156 14.64 9.99 -1.41
C ALA A 156 15.65 9.59 -0.33
N ASP A 157 15.44 9.98 0.91
CA ASP A 157 16.33 9.63 2.03
C ASP A 157 16.05 8.18 2.49
N ASN A 158 17.01 7.30 2.25
CA ASN A 158 16.98 5.88 2.58
C ASN A 158 17.99 5.49 3.68
N ARG A 159 18.55 6.46 4.39
CA ARG A 159 19.51 6.15 5.47
C ARG A 159 18.88 5.28 6.54
N GLY A 160 19.50 4.13 6.80
CA GLY A 160 19.02 3.13 7.75
C GLY A 160 17.99 2.14 7.18
N PHE A 161 17.68 2.22 5.89
CA PHE A 161 16.77 1.28 5.20
C PHE A 161 17.48 0.42 4.14
N GLU A 162 18.80 0.55 4.02
CA GLU A 162 19.60 -0.19 3.04
C GLU A 162 19.44 -1.71 3.24
N GLY A 163 19.17 -2.42 2.15
CA GLY A 163 19.00 -3.88 2.18
C GLY A 163 17.74 -4.39 2.87
N THR A 164 16.81 -3.51 3.23
CA THR A 164 15.52 -3.86 3.83
C THR A 164 14.40 -3.96 2.80
N HIS A 165 13.19 -4.27 3.25
CA HIS A 165 11.97 -4.26 2.43
C HIS A 165 11.37 -2.85 2.27
N VAL A 166 12.10 -1.80 2.62
CA VAL A 166 11.69 -0.40 2.51
C VAL A 166 12.68 0.35 1.64
N ARG A 167 12.16 1.05 0.65
CA ARG A 167 12.90 1.99 -0.18
C ARG A 167 12.03 3.20 -0.47
N HIS A 168 12.37 4.33 0.15
CA HIS A 168 11.69 5.59 -0.08
C HIS A 168 12.03 6.16 -1.45
N ARG A 169 11.05 6.80 -2.09
CA ARG A 169 11.18 7.51 -3.37
C ARG A 169 10.43 8.81 -3.35
N LYS A 170 10.92 9.80 -4.10
CA LYS A 170 10.18 11.01 -4.48
C LYS A 170 9.15 10.62 -5.55
N PHE A 171 8.11 9.86 -5.16
CA PHE A 171 7.13 9.33 -6.10
C PHE A 171 6.27 10.43 -6.73
N THR A 172 6.05 11.55 -6.04
CA THR A 172 5.33 12.70 -6.60
C THR A 172 6.05 13.23 -7.85
N ARG A 173 7.40 13.28 -7.82
CA ARG A 173 8.19 13.69 -8.98
C ARG A 173 8.07 12.70 -10.14
N TRP A 174 8.00 11.41 -9.84
CA TRP A 174 7.79 10.39 -10.86
C TRP A 174 6.41 10.59 -11.53
N ILE A 175 5.35 10.86 -10.75
CA ILE A 175 3.99 11.12 -11.26
C ILE A 175 3.97 12.35 -12.16
N GLU A 176 4.57 13.46 -11.76
CA GLU A 176 4.65 14.68 -12.57
C GLU A 176 5.22 14.43 -13.96
N VAL A 177 6.23 13.56 -14.07
CA VAL A 177 6.92 13.27 -15.33
C VAL A 177 6.19 12.22 -16.17
N ASN A 178 5.68 11.16 -15.53
CA ASN A 178 5.19 9.96 -16.21
C ASN A 178 3.67 9.91 -16.39
N GLU A 179 2.93 10.67 -15.55
CA GLU A 179 1.46 10.69 -15.56
C GLU A 179 0.92 12.14 -15.68
N PRO A 180 1.28 12.90 -16.74
CA PRO A 180 1.00 14.34 -16.86
C PRO A 180 -0.47 14.69 -16.93
N ARG A 181 -1.36 13.70 -17.13
CA ARG A 181 -2.81 13.87 -17.09
C ARG A 181 -3.38 13.95 -15.68
N TRP A 182 -2.55 13.72 -14.66
CA TRP A 182 -2.93 13.76 -13.27
C TRP A 182 -2.27 14.94 -12.56
N GLN A 183 -3.01 15.58 -11.67
CA GLN A 183 -2.49 16.67 -10.85
C GLN A 183 -2.72 16.37 -9.37
N LEU A 184 -1.77 16.73 -8.53
CA LEU A 184 -1.93 16.71 -7.08
C LEU A 184 -2.97 17.78 -6.70
N VAL A 185 -4.13 17.36 -6.18
CA VAL A 185 -5.23 18.26 -5.80
C VAL A 185 -5.31 18.48 -4.28
N ARG A 186 -4.79 17.53 -3.49
CA ARG A 186 -4.79 17.64 -2.03
C ARG A 186 -3.66 16.79 -1.43
N GLN A 187 -3.01 17.32 -0.39
CA GLN A 187 -2.15 16.55 0.52
C GLN A 187 -2.72 16.64 1.92
N VAL A 188 -2.78 15.49 2.63
CA VAL A 188 -3.19 15.44 4.03
C VAL A 188 -2.02 14.88 4.84
N PRO A 189 -1.36 15.71 5.68
CA PRO A 189 -0.29 15.27 6.54
C PRO A 189 -0.76 14.21 7.53
N ASN A 190 0.14 13.31 7.90
CA ASN A 190 -0.15 12.31 8.91
C ASN A 190 -0.45 12.98 10.27
N ARG A 191 -1.51 12.51 10.91
CA ARG A 191 -1.85 12.92 12.28
C ARG A 191 -0.77 12.51 13.29
N TYR A 192 -0.06 11.44 13.00
CA TYR A 192 0.97 10.82 13.82
C TYR A 192 2.32 10.81 13.07
N PRO A 193 2.99 11.96 12.92
CA PRO A 193 4.23 12.04 12.15
C PRO A 193 5.34 11.21 12.80
N TYR A 194 6.18 10.58 11.96
CA TYR A 194 7.30 9.78 12.43
C TYR A 194 8.31 10.61 13.23
N ARG A 195 8.66 10.11 14.42
CA ARG A 195 9.62 10.73 15.35
C ARG A 195 10.66 9.73 15.86
N GLY A 196 11.02 8.74 15.02
CA GLY A 196 12.02 7.73 15.36
C GLY A 196 11.46 6.39 15.79
N ASP A 197 10.15 6.25 16.04
CA ASP A 197 9.48 4.99 16.34
C ASP A 197 8.27 4.79 15.41
N TYR A 198 8.32 3.75 14.57
CA TYR A 198 7.25 3.39 13.63
C TYR A 198 5.99 2.84 14.33
N ARG A 199 6.06 2.50 15.62
CA ARG A 199 4.89 2.05 16.40
C ARG A 199 4.00 3.21 16.82
N THR A 200 4.56 4.42 16.88
CA THR A 200 3.86 5.63 17.35
C THR A 200 3.75 6.71 16.29
N GLY A 201 4.45 6.55 15.15
CA GLY A 201 4.43 7.51 14.07
C GLY A 201 4.66 6.87 12.70
N SER A 202 4.17 7.53 11.65
CA SER A 202 4.32 7.12 10.27
C SER A 202 5.02 8.23 9.45
N PHE A 203 5.83 7.82 8.50
CA PHE A 203 6.46 8.71 7.52
C PHE A 203 5.58 8.91 6.26
N ALA A 204 4.39 8.30 6.24
CA ALA A 204 3.48 8.42 5.13
C ALA A 204 2.48 9.55 5.32
N ASP A 205 2.21 10.29 4.25
CA ASP A 205 1.13 11.27 4.12
C ASP A 205 0.16 10.81 3.02
N PHE A 206 -1.03 11.40 2.97
CA PHE A 206 -1.95 11.22 1.84
C PHE A 206 -1.66 12.22 0.72
N PHE A 207 -1.61 11.70 -0.50
CA PHE A 207 -1.51 12.47 -1.73
C PHE A 207 -2.68 12.11 -2.63
N VAL A 208 -3.55 13.08 -2.89
CA VAL A 208 -4.75 12.90 -3.70
C VAL A 208 -4.51 13.51 -5.07
N TYR A 209 -4.68 12.70 -6.09
CA TYR A 209 -4.58 13.13 -7.48
C TYR A 209 -5.95 13.11 -8.15
N GLY A 210 -6.25 14.15 -8.91
CA GLY A 210 -7.40 14.25 -9.79
C GLY A 210 -6.97 14.25 -11.25
N ARG A 211 -7.81 13.72 -12.14
CA ARG A 211 -7.57 13.75 -13.57
C ARG A 211 -7.80 15.17 -14.09
N ARG A 212 -6.88 15.63 -14.95
CA ARG A 212 -7.03 16.93 -15.64
C ARG A 212 -8.09 16.88 -16.74
#